data_55cbd9906c3a0dd91ec9dab21687b4c1
#
_entry.id   55cbd9906c3a0dd91ec9dab21687b4c1
#
_cell.length_a   1.000
_cell.length_b   1.000
_cell.length_c   1.000
_cell.angle_alpha   90.00
_cell.angle_beta   90.00
_cell.angle_gamma   90.00
#
_symmetry.space_group_name_H-M   'P 1'
#
loop_
_entity.id
_entity.type
_entity.pdbx_description
1 polymer ?
#
loop_
_entity_poly.entity_id
_entity_poly.type
_entity_poly.pdbx_seq_one_letter_code
_entity_poly.pdbx_strand_id
1 'polypeptide(L)'
;MDENIFDKDSFDAIKPVDLKETMETSYIDYAMSVIASRALPDVRDGLKPVQRRILYAMIELNNGPDKPHRKCARIVGDAMGKYHPHGDSSIYGALVNMAQEWSTRYPLVDGHGNFGSVDGDGAAAMRYTEARLSKISMEMLSDINKDTVDSVSYTHLRAHETLRHL
;
A
#
# COMPACT_ATOMS: atom_id res chain seq x y z
N MET A 1 66.44 1.02 -7.04
CA MET A 1 65.81 0.62 -8.28
C MET A 1 64.37 0.31 -7.90
N ASP A 2 63.56 1.12 -8.40
CA ASP A 2 62.25 1.53 -7.92
C ASP A 2 61.20 0.46 -8.04
N GLU A 3 60.73 0.02 -6.91
CA GLU A 3 59.47 -0.68 -6.77
C GLU A 3 58.49 0.30 -6.14
N ASN A 4 57.71 0.96 -6.95
CA ASN A 4 56.41 1.53 -6.53
C ASN A 4 55.72 2.17 -7.74
N ILE A 5 55.22 1.31 -8.64
CA ILE A 5 54.27 1.70 -9.66
C ILE A 5 53.01 0.86 -9.44
N PHE A 6 52.36 1.08 -8.29
CA PHE A 6 50.95 0.81 -8.15
C PHE A 6 50.31 2.12 -7.71
N ASP A 7 49.74 2.75 -8.69
CA ASP A 7 48.91 3.94 -8.59
C ASP A 7 47.80 3.68 -7.55
N LYS A 8 47.79 4.45 -6.46
CA LYS A 8 46.85 4.35 -5.35
C LYS A 8 45.46 4.92 -5.66
N ASP A 9 45.23 5.34 -6.88
CA ASP A 9 43.98 5.92 -7.35
C ASP A 9 43.20 4.99 -8.28
N SER A 10 43.41 3.67 -8.18
CA SER A 10 42.57 2.75 -8.92
C SER A 10 41.16 2.66 -8.29
N PHE A 11 40.16 2.77 -9.13
CA PHE A 11 38.70 2.64 -8.79
C PHE A 11 38.33 1.27 -8.17
N ASP A 12 39.26 0.37 -7.98
CA ASP A 12 39.08 -0.99 -7.45
C ASP A 12 39.62 -1.16 -6.02
N ALA A 13 39.36 -0.20 -5.13
CA ALA A 13 39.67 -0.39 -3.73
C ALA A 13 38.71 -1.44 -3.10
N ILE A 14 39.16 -2.70 -3.05
CA ILE A 14 38.44 -3.77 -2.36
C ILE A 14 38.43 -3.47 -0.86
N LYS A 15 37.24 -3.13 -0.31
CA LYS A 15 37.05 -2.97 1.13
C LYS A 15 36.57 -4.29 1.70
N PRO A 16 37.24 -4.87 2.70
CA PRO A 16 36.72 -6.03 3.39
C PRO A 16 35.41 -5.64 4.15
N VAL A 17 34.36 -6.38 3.95
CA VAL A 17 33.08 -6.16 4.59
C VAL A 17 32.68 -7.45 5.31
N ASP A 18 32.29 -7.35 6.59
CA ASP A 18 31.75 -8.48 7.32
C ASP A 18 30.35 -8.80 6.77
N LEU A 19 30.22 -10.00 6.21
CA LEU A 19 28.97 -10.45 5.61
C LEU A 19 27.84 -10.53 6.67
N LYS A 20 28.14 -10.98 7.87
CA LYS A 20 27.15 -11.15 8.93
C LYS A 20 26.61 -9.79 9.36
N GLU A 21 27.49 -8.85 9.68
CA GLU A 21 27.11 -7.49 10.11
C GLU A 21 26.32 -6.77 9.02
N THR A 22 26.75 -6.88 7.76
CA THR A 22 26.05 -6.28 6.61
C THR A 22 24.66 -6.86 6.43
N MET A 23 24.53 -8.19 6.52
CA MET A 23 23.22 -8.84 6.40
C MET A 23 22.29 -8.50 7.57
N GLU A 24 22.77 -8.50 8.80
CA GLU A 24 22.00 -8.13 9.98
C GLU A 24 21.48 -6.69 9.86
N THR A 25 22.34 -5.75 9.53
CA THR A 25 21.96 -4.33 9.36
C THR A 25 20.96 -4.15 8.24
N SER A 26 21.24 -4.72 7.06
CA SER A 26 20.34 -4.61 5.89
C SER A 26 18.97 -5.26 6.14
N TYR A 27 18.95 -6.38 6.89
CA TYR A 27 17.69 -7.04 7.25
C TYR A 27 16.87 -6.19 8.23
N ILE A 28 17.51 -5.59 9.22
CA ILE A 28 16.86 -4.70 10.19
C ILE A 28 16.29 -3.48 9.47
N ASP A 29 17.08 -2.85 8.60
CA ASP A 29 16.64 -1.68 7.83
C ASP A 29 15.46 -2.00 6.93
N TYR A 30 15.49 -3.15 6.25
CA TYR A 30 14.37 -3.64 5.44
C TYR A 30 13.12 -3.89 6.29
N ALA A 31 13.27 -4.61 7.41
CA ALA A 31 12.16 -4.92 8.31
C ALA A 31 11.54 -3.64 8.88
N MET A 32 12.35 -2.69 9.33
CA MET A 32 11.88 -1.39 9.83
C MET A 32 11.16 -0.58 8.75
N SER A 33 11.68 -0.56 7.54
CA SER A 33 11.03 0.08 6.40
C SER A 33 9.66 -0.52 6.12
N VAL A 34 9.54 -1.85 6.09
CA VAL A 34 8.25 -2.54 5.86
C VAL A 34 7.27 -2.28 7.00
N ILE A 35 7.72 -2.33 8.25
CA ILE A 35 6.87 -2.08 9.42
C ILE A 35 6.36 -0.64 9.39
N ALA A 36 7.24 0.34 9.25
CA ALA A 36 6.89 1.75 9.32
C ALA A 36 6.02 2.22 8.14
N SER A 37 6.32 1.76 6.90
CA SER A 37 5.67 2.26 5.69
C SER A 37 4.49 1.44 5.19
N ARG A 38 4.30 0.22 5.70
CA ARG A 38 3.28 -0.72 5.15
C ARG A 38 2.40 -1.36 6.21
N ALA A 39 2.98 -1.86 7.31
CA ALA A 39 2.26 -2.73 8.23
C ALA A 39 1.47 -1.97 9.29
N LEU A 40 1.97 -0.82 9.74
CA LEU A 40 1.33 -0.02 10.78
C LEU A 40 0.27 0.92 10.21
N PRO A 41 -0.90 1.03 10.88
CA PRO A 41 -1.88 2.04 10.58
C PRO A 41 -1.35 3.44 10.95
N ASP A 42 -1.76 4.46 10.21
CA ASP A 42 -1.46 5.85 10.54
C ASP A 42 -2.26 6.27 11.78
N VAL A 43 -1.60 6.94 12.72
CA VAL A 43 -2.22 7.40 13.98
C VAL A 43 -3.34 8.42 13.74
N ARG A 44 -3.32 9.14 12.62
CA ARG A 44 -4.27 10.22 12.29
C ARG A 44 -5.62 9.67 11.82
N ASP A 45 -5.63 8.64 10.99
CA ASP A 45 -6.85 8.08 10.38
C ASP A 45 -7.06 6.58 10.65
N GLY A 46 -6.10 5.92 11.27
CA GLY A 46 -6.17 4.48 11.56
C GLY A 46 -6.03 3.59 10.33
N LEU A 47 -5.69 4.14 9.16
CA LEU A 47 -5.62 3.40 7.92
C LEU A 47 -4.18 2.97 7.59
N LYS A 48 -4.05 1.77 7.05
CA LYS A 48 -2.83 1.36 6.37
C LYS A 48 -2.75 2.04 5.00
N PRO A 49 -1.55 2.26 4.44
CA PRO A 49 -1.40 2.91 3.14
C PRO A 49 -2.23 2.30 2.01
N VAL A 50 -2.31 0.96 1.94
CA VAL A 50 -3.14 0.28 0.94
C VAL A 50 -4.63 0.59 1.09
N GLN A 51 -5.14 0.65 2.31
CA GLN A 51 -6.54 0.96 2.58
C GLN A 51 -6.89 2.39 2.14
N ARG A 52 -6.04 3.37 2.51
CA ARG A 52 -6.21 4.77 2.10
C ARG A 52 -6.20 4.92 0.58
N ARG A 53 -5.30 4.24 -0.11
CA ARG A 53 -5.21 4.28 -1.58
C ARG A 53 -6.43 3.66 -2.27
N ILE A 54 -6.99 2.59 -1.71
CA ILE A 54 -8.23 1.99 -2.22
C ILE A 54 -9.40 2.96 -2.06
N LEU A 55 -9.57 3.54 -0.86
CA LEU A 55 -10.64 4.49 -0.60
C LEU A 55 -10.51 5.75 -1.48
N TYR A 56 -9.30 6.23 -1.69
CA TYR A 56 -9.03 7.36 -2.60
C TYR A 56 -9.39 7.02 -4.06
N ALA A 57 -9.00 5.84 -4.54
CA ALA A 57 -9.39 5.38 -5.87
C ALA A 57 -10.92 5.29 -6.03
N MET A 58 -11.63 4.89 -4.97
CA MET A 58 -13.10 4.85 -4.99
C MET A 58 -13.72 6.24 -5.04
N ILE A 59 -13.12 7.26 -4.42
CA ILE A 59 -13.55 8.66 -4.54
C ILE A 59 -13.36 9.15 -5.97
N GLU A 60 -12.19 8.94 -6.56
CA GLU A 60 -11.94 9.34 -7.95
C GLU A 60 -12.89 8.67 -8.96
N LEU A 61 -13.26 7.43 -8.68
CA LEU A 61 -14.28 6.72 -9.46
C LEU A 61 -15.69 7.26 -9.23
N ASN A 62 -15.86 8.25 -8.35
CA ASN A 62 -17.18 8.74 -7.94
C ASN A 62 -18.11 7.60 -7.46
N ASN A 63 -17.56 6.72 -6.62
CA ASN A 63 -18.21 5.52 -6.12
C ASN A 63 -18.72 5.72 -4.70
N GLY A 64 -19.50 6.78 -4.48
CA GLY A 64 -20.07 7.15 -3.18
C GLY A 64 -21.25 6.27 -2.75
N PRO A 65 -21.74 6.47 -1.52
CA PRO A 65 -22.83 5.67 -0.95
C PRO A 65 -24.15 5.79 -1.70
N ASP A 66 -24.36 6.90 -2.43
CA ASP A 66 -25.57 7.16 -3.21
C ASP A 66 -25.46 6.68 -4.65
N LYS A 67 -24.36 6.04 -5.01
CA LYS A 67 -24.10 5.53 -6.34
C LYS A 67 -24.26 4.01 -6.40
N PRO A 68 -24.50 3.45 -7.60
CA PRO A 68 -24.56 2.00 -7.75
C PRO A 68 -23.19 1.38 -7.42
N HIS A 69 -23.21 0.17 -6.89
CA HIS A 69 -22.01 -0.62 -6.66
C HIS A 69 -21.21 -0.81 -7.95
N ARG A 70 -19.88 -0.83 -7.84
CA ARG A 70 -18.96 -1.11 -8.95
C ARG A 70 -18.26 -2.44 -8.70
N LYS A 71 -17.91 -3.15 -9.78
CA LYS A 71 -17.10 -4.38 -9.68
C LYS A 71 -15.80 -4.12 -8.93
N CYS A 72 -15.49 -4.97 -7.96
CA CYS A 72 -14.24 -4.89 -7.21
C CYS A 72 -13.02 -4.94 -8.11
N ALA A 73 -13.06 -5.71 -9.20
CA ALA A 73 -12.01 -5.76 -10.21
C ALA A 73 -11.68 -4.37 -10.81
N ARG A 74 -12.69 -3.50 -10.99
CA ARG A 74 -12.47 -2.13 -11.47
C ARG A 74 -11.76 -1.30 -10.42
N ILE A 75 -12.21 -1.36 -9.17
CA ILE A 75 -11.62 -0.62 -8.05
C ILE A 75 -10.16 -1.03 -7.83
N VAL A 76 -9.90 -2.34 -7.81
CA VAL A 76 -8.55 -2.90 -7.67
C VAL A 76 -7.65 -2.48 -8.83
N GLY A 77 -8.15 -2.53 -10.06
CA GLY A 77 -7.40 -2.12 -11.25
C GLY A 77 -6.99 -0.65 -11.22
N ASP A 78 -7.90 0.26 -10.84
CA ASP A 78 -7.58 1.69 -10.71
C ASP A 78 -6.60 1.95 -9.56
N ALA A 79 -6.80 1.30 -8.40
CA ALA A 79 -5.89 1.43 -7.27
C ALA A 79 -4.47 0.92 -7.60
N MET A 80 -4.37 -0.22 -8.26
CA MET A 80 -3.10 -0.81 -8.68
C MET A 80 -2.38 0.04 -9.73
N GLY A 81 -3.11 0.50 -10.72
CA GLY A 81 -2.52 1.23 -11.84
C GLY A 81 -2.03 2.64 -11.48
N LYS A 82 -2.65 3.28 -10.49
CA LYS A 82 -2.36 4.69 -10.16
C LYS A 82 -1.60 4.88 -8.85
N TYR A 83 -1.87 4.05 -7.82
CA TYR A 83 -1.47 4.35 -6.45
C TYR A 83 -0.68 3.26 -5.75
N HIS A 84 -0.87 2.00 -6.11
CA HIS A 84 -0.31 0.88 -5.36
C HIS A 84 0.31 -0.19 -6.26
N PRO A 85 1.63 -0.13 -6.51
CA PRO A 85 2.33 -1.01 -7.46
C PRO A 85 2.60 -2.40 -6.88
N HIS A 86 1.59 -3.06 -6.37
CA HIS A 86 1.67 -4.39 -5.77
C HIS A 86 0.61 -5.32 -6.38
N GLY A 87 0.67 -6.60 -6.06
CA GLY A 87 -0.24 -7.59 -6.61
C GLY A 87 -1.72 -7.31 -6.30
N ASP A 88 -2.58 -7.59 -7.27
CA ASP A 88 -4.03 -7.41 -7.20
C ASP A 88 -4.68 -8.16 -6.03
N SER A 89 -4.16 -9.35 -5.70
CA SER A 89 -4.65 -10.17 -4.60
C SER A 89 -4.47 -9.49 -3.23
N SER A 90 -3.37 -8.76 -3.02
CA SER A 90 -3.15 -8.01 -1.77
C SER A 90 -4.08 -6.82 -1.64
N ILE A 91 -4.32 -6.10 -2.75
CA ILE A 91 -5.25 -4.97 -2.81
C ILE A 91 -6.68 -5.47 -2.59
N TYR A 92 -7.06 -6.55 -3.28
CA TYR A 92 -8.39 -7.15 -3.11
C TYR A 92 -8.62 -7.67 -1.68
N GLY A 93 -7.63 -8.33 -1.09
CA GLY A 93 -7.71 -8.76 0.31
C GLY A 93 -7.93 -7.60 1.28
N ALA A 94 -7.26 -6.47 1.07
CA ALA A 94 -7.49 -5.27 1.88
C ALA A 94 -8.90 -4.67 1.67
N LEU A 95 -9.39 -4.66 0.43
CA LEU A 95 -10.76 -4.24 0.12
C LEU A 95 -11.81 -5.13 0.81
N VAL A 96 -11.61 -6.45 0.76
CA VAL A 96 -12.48 -7.44 1.42
C VAL A 96 -12.52 -7.19 2.92
N ASN A 97 -11.38 -7.00 3.58
CA ASN A 97 -11.33 -6.75 5.01
C ASN A 97 -12.09 -5.47 5.41
N MET A 98 -12.06 -4.43 4.58
CA MET A 98 -12.80 -3.18 4.84
C MET A 98 -14.32 -3.33 4.64
N ALA A 99 -14.77 -4.35 3.93
CA ALA A 99 -16.19 -4.64 3.71
C ALA A 99 -16.78 -5.64 4.72
N GLN A 100 -15.93 -6.35 5.47
CA GLN A 100 -16.35 -7.35 6.44
C GLN A 100 -16.75 -6.72 7.77
N GLU A 101 -17.97 -7.00 8.24
CA GLU A 101 -18.52 -6.47 9.49
C GLU A 101 -17.75 -6.93 10.75
N TRP A 102 -17.11 -8.10 10.69
CA TRP A 102 -16.33 -8.63 11.82
C TRP A 102 -14.85 -8.20 11.82
N SER A 103 -14.35 -7.68 10.70
CA SER A 103 -12.96 -7.23 10.58
C SER A 103 -12.74 -5.81 11.08
N THR A 104 -13.76 -4.96 11.02
CA THR A 104 -13.69 -3.56 11.42
C THR A 104 -14.91 -3.17 12.23
N ARG A 105 -14.75 -2.27 13.19
CA ARG A 105 -15.88 -1.77 13.99
C ARG A 105 -16.96 -1.11 13.14
N TYR A 106 -16.53 -0.38 12.12
CA TYR A 106 -17.39 0.26 11.13
C TYR A 106 -16.87 -0.09 9.74
N PRO A 107 -17.61 -0.86 8.94
CA PRO A 107 -17.22 -1.17 7.58
C PRO A 107 -17.07 0.12 6.76
N LEU A 108 -15.89 0.28 6.15
CA LEU A 108 -15.59 1.44 5.32
C LEU A 108 -16.08 1.25 3.89
N VAL A 109 -16.30 0.02 3.51
CA VAL A 109 -16.77 -0.37 2.18
C VAL A 109 -18.11 -1.09 2.33
N ASP A 110 -19.10 -0.64 1.58
CA ASP A 110 -20.39 -1.33 1.43
C ASP A 110 -20.25 -2.34 0.27
N GLY A 111 -20.18 -3.63 0.63
CA GLY A 111 -19.97 -4.73 -0.29
C GLY A 111 -21.26 -5.40 -0.71
N HIS A 112 -21.35 -5.80 -1.99
CA HIS A 112 -22.43 -6.61 -2.53
C HIS A 112 -21.88 -7.89 -3.16
N GLY A 113 -22.32 -9.03 -2.65
CA GLY A 113 -21.83 -10.36 -3.02
C GLY A 113 -21.19 -11.10 -1.85
N ASN A 114 -20.40 -12.13 -2.14
CA ASN A 114 -19.75 -12.93 -1.11
C ASN A 114 -18.36 -12.35 -0.76
N PHE A 115 -18.24 -11.76 0.42
CA PHE A 115 -16.98 -11.25 0.99
C PHE A 115 -16.39 -12.18 2.06
N GLY A 116 -16.79 -13.44 2.07
CA GLY A 116 -16.36 -14.44 3.04
C GLY A 116 -17.31 -14.59 4.22
N SER A 117 -16.96 -15.45 5.15
CA SER A 117 -17.71 -15.69 6.40
C SER A 117 -16.78 -15.71 7.61
N VAL A 118 -17.38 -15.59 8.80
CA VAL A 118 -16.65 -15.74 10.07
C VAL A 118 -16.09 -17.16 10.23
N ASP A 119 -16.76 -18.14 9.61
CA ASP A 119 -16.39 -19.55 9.70
C ASP A 119 -15.18 -19.91 8.82
N GLY A 120 -14.59 -18.94 8.11
CA GLY A 120 -13.35 -19.11 7.37
C GLY A 120 -13.54 -19.28 5.85
N ASP A 121 -14.74 -19.13 5.31
CA ASP A 121 -14.93 -19.11 3.88
C ASP A 121 -14.27 -17.89 3.25
N GLY A 122 -13.54 -18.11 2.16
CA GLY A 122 -12.90 -17.03 1.42
C GLY A 122 -13.91 -16.17 0.64
N ALA A 123 -13.53 -14.95 0.35
CA ALA A 123 -14.30 -14.08 -0.54
C ALA A 123 -14.34 -14.65 -1.97
N ALA A 124 -15.43 -14.40 -2.68
CA ALA A 124 -15.52 -14.71 -4.11
C ALA A 124 -14.53 -13.85 -4.91
N ALA A 125 -14.18 -14.31 -6.12
CA ALA A 125 -13.24 -13.56 -6.97
C ALA A 125 -13.78 -12.15 -7.27
N MET A 126 -12.88 -11.17 -7.36
CA MET A 126 -13.17 -9.72 -7.52
C MET A 126 -14.02 -9.38 -8.75
N ARG A 127 -14.11 -10.28 -9.73
CA ARG A 127 -14.98 -10.12 -10.90
C ARG A 127 -16.47 -10.33 -10.60
N TYR A 128 -16.78 -11.03 -9.50
CA TYR A 128 -18.16 -11.29 -9.09
C TYR A 128 -18.66 -10.32 -8.03
N THR A 129 -17.79 -9.89 -7.13
CA THR A 129 -18.13 -8.97 -6.04
C THR A 129 -18.19 -7.52 -6.51
N GLU A 130 -19.03 -6.75 -5.84
CA GLU A 130 -19.20 -5.32 -6.10
C GLU A 130 -19.07 -4.54 -4.80
N ALA A 131 -18.62 -3.29 -4.89
CA ALA A 131 -18.40 -2.46 -3.73
C ALA A 131 -18.67 -0.99 -4.01
N ARG A 132 -18.95 -0.22 -2.96
CA ARG A 132 -19.02 1.23 -2.94
C ARG A 132 -18.57 1.76 -1.58
N LEU A 133 -18.30 3.05 -1.47
CA LEU A 133 -17.97 3.68 -0.20
C LEU A 133 -19.17 3.67 0.74
N SER A 134 -18.94 3.41 2.02
CA SER A 134 -19.93 3.61 3.07
C SER A 134 -20.05 5.10 3.43
N LYS A 135 -21.13 5.47 4.14
CA LYS A 135 -21.31 6.88 4.58
C LYS A 135 -20.19 7.35 5.49
N ILE A 136 -19.73 6.49 6.40
CA ILE A 136 -18.64 6.83 7.33
C ILE A 136 -17.32 7.10 6.61
N SER A 137 -17.06 6.39 5.51
CA SER A 137 -15.86 6.64 4.70
C SER A 137 -15.87 8.01 4.04
N MET A 138 -17.04 8.51 3.66
CA MET A 138 -17.15 9.88 3.12
C MET A 138 -16.81 10.94 4.16
N GLU A 139 -17.20 10.74 5.41
CA GLU A 139 -16.82 11.64 6.51
C GLU A 139 -15.33 11.59 6.79
N MET A 140 -14.74 10.39 6.84
CA MET A 140 -13.30 10.22 7.02
C MET A 140 -12.46 10.88 5.92
N LEU A 141 -12.99 10.92 4.70
CA LEU A 141 -12.30 11.41 3.51
C LEU A 141 -12.69 12.85 3.13
N SER A 142 -13.55 13.51 3.91
CA SER A 142 -14.06 14.85 3.60
C SER A 142 -12.95 15.90 3.46
N ASP A 143 -11.88 15.79 4.24
CA ASP A 143 -10.76 16.71 4.28
C ASP A 143 -9.48 16.20 3.60
N ILE A 144 -9.59 15.17 2.76
CA ILE A 144 -8.42 14.55 2.11
C ILE A 144 -7.60 15.53 1.26
N ASN A 145 -8.22 16.60 0.76
CA ASN A 145 -7.57 17.64 -0.02
C ASN A 145 -6.85 18.70 0.83
N LYS A 146 -6.89 18.58 2.16
CA LYS A 146 -6.31 19.54 3.10
C LYS A 146 -4.97 19.10 3.68
N ASP A 147 -4.28 18.17 3.03
CA ASP A 147 -2.99 17.61 3.47
C ASP A 147 -3.03 17.04 4.91
N THR A 148 -4.18 16.54 5.33
CA THR A 148 -4.35 15.94 6.65
C THR A 148 -3.64 14.59 6.80
N VAL A 149 -3.43 13.90 5.68
CA VAL A 149 -2.70 12.62 5.59
C VAL A 149 -1.90 12.57 4.29
N ASP A 150 -0.83 11.79 4.29
CA ASP A 150 0.02 11.64 3.11
C ASP A 150 -0.68 10.78 2.06
N SER A 151 -1.23 11.44 1.04
CA SER A 151 -1.88 10.82 -0.10
C SER A 151 -1.05 11.08 -1.35
N VAL A 152 -0.12 10.16 -1.68
CA VAL A 152 0.82 10.36 -2.77
C VAL A 152 0.49 9.44 -3.94
N SER A 153 0.44 9.98 -5.15
CA SER A 153 0.31 9.20 -6.36
C SER A 153 1.58 8.37 -6.64
N TYR A 154 1.42 7.21 -7.31
CA TYR A 154 2.51 6.29 -7.60
C TYR A 154 3.70 6.93 -8.34
N THR A 155 3.45 7.90 -9.19
CA THR A 155 4.50 8.65 -9.92
C THR A 155 5.43 9.43 -8.98
N HIS A 156 4.91 9.98 -7.89
CA HIS A 156 5.71 10.66 -6.86
C HIS A 156 6.47 9.66 -5.97
N LEU A 157 5.87 8.53 -5.62
CA LEU A 157 6.54 7.47 -4.86
C LEU A 157 7.79 6.93 -5.58
N ARG A 158 7.70 6.72 -6.90
CA ARG A 158 8.83 6.24 -7.69
C ARG A 158 10.01 7.23 -7.72
N ALA A 159 9.74 8.53 -7.72
CA ALA A 159 10.78 9.55 -7.67
C ALA A 159 11.51 9.57 -6.31
N HIS A 160 10.79 9.31 -5.21
CA HIS A 160 11.38 9.23 -3.87
C HIS A 160 12.15 7.93 -3.60
N GLU A 161 11.69 6.80 -4.14
CA GLU A 161 12.40 5.52 -4.01
C GLU A 161 13.70 5.52 -4.80
N THR A 162 13.74 6.14 -5.98
CA THR A 162 14.97 6.28 -6.78
C THR A 162 16.00 7.23 -6.16
N LEU A 163 15.58 8.22 -5.39
CA LEU A 163 16.49 9.15 -4.69
C LEU A 163 17.07 8.57 -3.39
N ARG A 164 16.51 7.49 -2.85
CA ARG A 164 17.05 6.79 -1.67
C ARG A 164 18.09 5.72 -2.01
N HIS A 165 18.26 5.39 -3.28
CA HIS A 165 19.20 4.38 -3.78
C HIS A 165 20.39 4.99 -4.54
N LEU A 166 20.61 6.30 -4.46
CA LEU A 166 21.81 7.03 -4.86
C LEU A 166 22.54 7.55 -3.62
#